data_af858d78d296733f788cb60680c334d0
#
_entry.id   af858d78d296733f788cb60680c334d0
#
_cell.length_a   1.000
_cell.length_b   1.000
_cell.length_c   1.000
_cell.angle_alpha   90.00
_cell.angle_beta   90.00
_cell.angle_gamma   90.00
#
_symmetry.space_group_name_H-M   'P 1'
#
loop_
_entity.id
_entity.type
_entity.pdbx_description
1 polymer ?
#
loop_
_entity_poly.entity_id
_entity_poly.type
_entity_poly.pdbx_seq_one_letter_code
_entity_poly.pdbx_strand_id
1 'polypeptide(L)'
;MSLSNSTWVLLAGTTAFVAGVLAMPRTPKSAPEPPIAAQELTTANFGTDPVDIAVAKVSGDNPMEGILALRALADETPPNLDAVMWLGRFSVQSGQFDKARERFNQVLDAAPDRVEAYWERAMLDMEEGFLEQAVEGFDLCISADEQYVNGRFFKARCLEAMGQIDQALNEYKSYLPLAPDTAVSKSVEGFIERLESVQSGSGN
;
A
#
# COMPACT_ATOMS: atom_id res chain seq x y z
N MET A 1 -34.10 -0.28 24.59
CA MET A 1 -32.96 -1.20 24.58
C MET A 1 -31.70 -0.38 24.39
N SER A 2 -30.91 -0.20 25.44
CA SER A 2 -29.65 0.60 25.37
C SER A 2 -28.55 -0.33 24.89
N LEU A 3 -27.94 0.03 23.78
CA LEU A 3 -26.75 -0.65 23.27
C LEU A 3 -25.60 -0.43 24.26
N SER A 4 -24.93 -1.49 24.64
CA SER A 4 -23.83 -1.50 25.58
C SER A 4 -22.68 -0.60 25.08
N ASN A 5 -22.00 0.09 26.03
CA ASN A 5 -20.83 0.96 25.73
C ASN A 5 -19.70 0.26 24.94
N SER A 6 -19.67 -1.07 24.96
CA SER A 6 -18.67 -1.88 24.24
C SER A 6 -18.80 -1.82 22.72
N THR A 7 -20.03 -1.68 22.21
CA THR A 7 -20.28 -1.61 20.74
C THR A 7 -19.83 -0.27 20.13
N TRP A 8 -19.85 0.80 20.91
CA TRP A 8 -19.37 2.11 20.45
C TRP A 8 -17.86 2.21 20.36
N VAL A 9 -17.14 1.50 21.24
CA VAL A 9 -15.67 1.47 21.21
C VAL A 9 -15.17 0.72 19.97
N LEU A 10 -15.86 -0.35 19.55
CA LEU A 10 -15.50 -1.08 18.32
C LEU A 10 -15.77 -0.27 17.05
N LEU A 11 -16.90 0.47 16.98
CA LEU A 11 -17.21 1.33 15.85
C LEU A 11 -16.27 2.55 15.76
N ALA A 12 -15.86 3.13 16.89
CA ALA A 12 -14.89 4.22 16.91
C ALA A 12 -13.48 3.75 16.50
N GLY A 13 -13.11 2.52 16.84
CA GLY A 13 -11.83 1.92 16.46
C GLY A 13 -11.71 1.68 14.95
N THR A 14 -12.78 1.21 14.32
CA THR A 14 -12.77 0.92 12.87
C THR A 14 -12.74 2.18 12.01
N THR A 15 -13.45 3.24 12.39
CA THR A 15 -13.43 4.52 11.65
C THR A 15 -12.07 5.25 11.78
N ALA A 16 -11.40 5.16 12.94
CA ALA A 16 -10.07 5.72 13.13
C ALA A 16 -9.01 4.93 12.34
N PHE A 17 -9.19 3.62 12.17
CA PHE A 17 -8.31 2.76 11.37
C PHE A 17 -8.32 3.17 9.88
N VAL A 18 -9.50 3.32 9.28
CA VAL A 18 -9.64 3.73 7.87
C VAL A 18 -9.07 5.14 7.64
N ALA A 19 -9.34 6.09 8.55
CA ALA A 19 -8.82 7.46 8.41
C ALA A 19 -7.29 7.53 8.53
N GLY A 20 -6.67 6.70 9.38
CA GLY A 20 -5.21 6.64 9.54
C GLY A 20 -4.50 6.05 8.32
N VAL A 21 -5.10 5.07 7.67
CA VAL A 21 -4.58 4.44 6.45
C VAL A 21 -4.65 5.40 5.26
N LEU A 22 -5.70 6.21 5.15
CA LEU A 22 -5.87 7.20 4.08
C LEU A 22 -4.89 8.38 4.18
N ALA A 23 -4.34 8.65 5.37
CA ALA A 23 -3.42 9.77 5.59
C ALA A 23 -1.94 9.42 5.31
N MET A 24 -1.60 8.13 5.11
CA MET A 24 -0.22 7.74 4.79
C MET A 24 0.00 7.69 3.27
N PRO A 25 1.17 8.13 2.79
CA PRO A 25 1.50 8.01 1.37
C PRO A 25 1.47 6.53 0.95
N ARG A 26 0.61 6.21 -0.01
CA ARG A 26 0.41 4.86 -0.54
C ARG A 26 1.58 4.35 -1.37
N THR A 27 2.49 5.23 -1.74
CA THR A 27 3.71 4.86 -2.47
C THR A 27 4.90 4.88 -1.54
N PRO A 28 5.72 3.83 -1.49
CA PRO A 28 6.98 3.87 -0.77
C PRO A 28 7.85 4.98 -1.36
N LYS A 29 8.41 5.79 -0.49
CA LYS A 29 9.50 6.68 -0.88
C LYS A 29 10.68 5.75 -1.13
N SER A 30 11.09 5.60 -2.40
CA SER A 30 12.33 4.90 -2.73
C SER A 30 13.46 5.45 -1.84
N ALA A 31 14.32 4.56 -1.34
CA ALA A 31 15.51 4.96 -0.64
C ALA A 31 16.26 6.02 -1.47
N PRO A 32 16.95 7.01 -0.85
CA PRO A 32 17.73 7.96 -1.59
C PRO A 32 18.74 7.19 -2.44
N GLU A 33 18.62 7.33 -3.75
CA GLU A 33 19.63 6.79 -4.67
C GLU A 33 21.00 7.34 -4.24
N PRO A 34 22.07 6.50 -4.24
CA PRO A 34 23.41 7.00 -4.00
C PRO A 34 23.70 8.13 -5.00
N PRO A 35 24.45 9.17 -4.62
CA PRO A 35 24.72 10.30 -5.50
C PRO A 35 25.34 9.78 -6.79
N ILE A 36 24.56 9.73 -7.84
CA ILE A 36 25.00 9.44 -9.18
C ILE A 36 25.92 10.60 -9.53
N ALA A 37 27.22 10.29 -9.68
CA ALA A 37 28.16 11.23 -10.27
C ALA A 37 27.52 11.78 -11.54
N ALA A 38 27.54 13.11 -11.69
CA ALA A 38 26.89 13.87 -12.73
C ALA A 38 27.07 13.22 -14.12
N GLN A 39 26.25 12.22 -14.41
CA GLN A 39 25.94 11.87 -15.78
C GLN A 39 24.89 12.88 -16.22
N GLU A 40 25.24 13.57 -17.29
CA GLU A 40 24.43 14.56 -17.98
C GLU A 40 22.95 14.17 -17.88
N LEU A 41 22.18 15.01 -17.20
CA LEU A 41 20.73 15.06 -17.30
C LEU A 41 20.42 15.37 -18.78
N THR A 42 20.56 14.35 -19.64
CA THR A 42 19.79 14.33 -20.86
C THR A 42 18.36 14.51 -20.38
N THR A 43 17.74 15.61 -20.80
CA THR A 43 16.35 15.93 -20.59
C THR A 43 15.53 14.66 -20.82
N ALA A 44 15.36 13.88 -19.76
CA ALA A 44 14.48 12.73 -19.76
C ALA A 44 13.11 13.30 -20.14
N ASN A 45 12.53 12.77 -21.22
CA ASN A 45 11.24 13.13 -21.76
C ASN A 45 10.13 12.88 -20.72
N PHE A 46 10.08 13.70 -19.68
CA PHE A 46 8.94 13.77 -18.79
C PHE A 46 7.74 14.18 -19.65
N GLY A 47 6.88 13.25 -20.01
CA GLY A 47 5.65 13.51 -20.73
C GLY A 47 5.53 12.91 -22.15
N THR A 48 6.41 11.98 -22.54
CA THR A 48 6.26 11.23 -23.80
C THR A 48 5.86 9.78 -23.62
N ASP A 49 5.88 9.25 -22.39
CA ASP A 49 5.36 7.91 -22.13
C ASP A 49 3.83 7.91 -22.35
N PRO A 50 3.30 7.04 -23.21
CA PRO A 50 1.86 6.97 -23.45
C PRO A 50 1.03 6.74 -22.17
N VAL A 51 1.59 6.01 -21.19
CA VAL A 51 0.92 5.76 -19.90
C VAL A 51 0.85 7.05 -19.09
N ASP A 52 1.94 7.81 -18.97
CA ASP A 52 1.97 9.08 -18.25
C ASP A 52 1.00 10.11 -18.85
N ILE A 53 0.94 10.16 -20.19
CA ILE A 53 0.00 11.03 -20.90
C ILE A 53 -1.45 10.63 -20.59
N ALA A 54 -1.74 9.34 -20.59
CA ALA A 54 -3.06 8.83 -20.29
C ALA A 54 -3.46 9.09 -18.84
N VAL A 55 -2.55 8.87 -17.89
CA VAL A 55 -2.75 9.15 -16.45
C VAL A 55 -2.99 10.64 -16.21
N ALA A 56 -2.21 11.52 -16.85
CA ALA A 56 -2.41 12.96 -16.77
C ALA A 56 -3.81 13.37 -17.26
N LYS A 57 -4.31 12.77 -18.33
CA LYS A 57 -5.70 12.98 -18.81
C LYS A 57 -6.75 12.53 -17.81
N VAL A 58 -6.54 11.39 -17.13
CA VAL A 58 -7.48 10.91 -16.09
C VAL A 58 -7.57 11.90 -14.93
N SER A 59 -6.44 12.52 -14.55
CA SER A 59 -6.36 13.49 -13.47
C SER A 59 -6.77 14.92 -13.89
N GLY A 60 -6.95 15.15 -15.17
CA GLY A 60 -7.25 16.46 -15.77
C GLY A 60 -8.69 16.60 -16.29
N ASP A 61 -8.84 17.34 -17.37
CA ASP A 61 -10.17 17.72 -17.90
C ASP A 61 -10.89 16.62 -18.69
N ASN A 62 -10.18 15.53 -19.07
CA ASN A 62 -10.71 14.45 -19.92
C ASN A 62 -10.50 13.06 -19.30
N PRO A 63 -11.07 12.74 -18.11
CA PRO A 63 -10.82 11.47 -17.43
C PRO A 63 -11.17 10.25 -18.27
N MET A 64 -12.28 10.30 -19.01
CA MET A 64 -12.73 9.19 -19.85
C MET A 64 -11.75 8.90 -21.00
N GLU A 65 -11.21 9.92 -21.63
CA GLU A 65 -10.20 9.77 -22.68
C GLU A 65 -8.93 9.10 -22.14
N GLY A 66 -8.48 9.50 -20.93
CA GLY A 66 -7.36 8.88 -20.23
C GLY A 66 -7.60 7.39 -19.94
N ILE A 67 -8.77 7.05 -19.42
CA ILE A 67 -9.14 5.64 -19.15
C ILE A 67 -9.20 4.82 -20.45
N LEU A 68 -9.74 5.36 -21.54
CA LEU A 68 -9.76 4.67 -22.83
C LEU A 68 -8.36 4.44 -23.40
N ALA A 69 -7.46 5.44 -23.25
CA ALA A 69 -6.08 5.31 -23.67
C ALA A 69 -5.33 4.23 -22.85
N LEU A 70 -5.51 4.20 -21.52
CA LEU A 70 -4.93 3.14 -20.68
C LEU A 70 -5.47 1.75 -21.06
N ARG A 71 -6.76 1.63 -21.38
CA ARG A 71 -7.32 0.35 -21.85
C ARG A 71 -6.69 -0.09 -23.16
N ALA A 72 -6.53 0.82 -24.11
CA ALA A 72 -5.90 0.49 -25.39
C ALA A 72 -4.47 -0.05 -25.17
N LEU A 73 -3.68 0.57 -24.29
CA LEU A 73 -2.33 0.11 -23.94
C LEU A 73 -2.35 -1.24 -23.19
N ALA A 74 -3.32 -1.44 -22.30
CA ALA A 74 -3.46 -2.71 -21.57
C ALA A 74 -3.92 -3.87 -22.46
N ASP A 75 -4.60 -3.59 -23.57
CA ASP A 75 -5.10 -4.57 -24.54
C ASP A 75 -4.07 -4.89 -25.66
N GLU A 76 -2.88 -4.28 -25.62
CA GLU A 76 -1.77 -4.59 -26.53
C GLU A 76 -1.27 -6.04 -26.37
N THR A 77 -0.48 -6.51 -27.32
CA THR A 77 0.14 -7.83 -27.26
C THR A 77 1.66 -7.70 -27.49
N PRO A 78 2.52 -7.84 -26.46
CA PRO A 78 2.18 -8.06 -25.04
C PRO A 78 1.52 -6.83 -24.40
N PRO A 79 0.74 -7.02 -23.32
CA PRO A 79 0.07 -5.92 -22.64
C PRO A 79 1.06 -4.96 -21.99
N ASN A 80 0.76 -3.67 -21.99
CA ASN A 80 1.50 -2.69 -21.19
C ASN A 80 1.10 -2.83 -19.72
N LEU A 81 2.00 -3.43 -18.91
CA LEU A 81 1.71 -3.74 -17.51
C LEU A 81 1.56 -2.49 -16.64
N ASP A 82 2.18 -1.37 -17.00
CA ASP A 82 2.01 -0.10 -16.27
C ASP A 82 0.59 0.45 -16.49
N ALA A 83 0.07 0.34 -17.71
CA ALA A 83 -1.32 0.70 -18.00
C ALA A 83 -2.31 -0.21 -17.23
N VAL A 84 -2.03 -1.51 -17.15
CA VAL A 84 -2.82 -2.45 -16.33
C VAL A 84 -2.80 -2.06 -14.86
N MET A 85 -1.62 -1.73 -14.30
CA MET A 85 -1.46 -1.26 -12.92
C MET A 85 -2.29 0.00 -12.65
N TRP A 86 -2.21 1.00 -13.53
CA TRP A 86 -2.99 2.23 -13.38
C TRP A 86 -4.50 2.00 -13.45
N LEU A 87 -4.96 1.13 -14.35
CA LEU A 87 -6.37 0.73 -14.40
C LEU A 87 -6.81 0.04 -13.09
N GLY A 88 -5.93 -0.77 -12.49
CA GLY A 88 -6.15 -1.36 -11.17
C GLY A 88 -6.32 -0.28 -10.10
N ARG A 89 -5.40 0.68 -10.02
CA ARG A 89 -5.46 1.82 -9.06
C ARG A 89 -6.73 2.66 -9.22
N PHE A 90 -7.13 2.96 -10.46
CA PHE A 90 -8.37 3.68 -10.71
C PHE A 90 -9.61 2.84 -10.36
N SER A 91 -9.53 1.52 -10.47
CA SER A 91 -10.59 0.63 -10.01
C SER A 91 -10.72 0.66 -8.48
N VAL A 92 -9.62 0.70 -7.73
CA VAL A 92 -9.63 0.91 -6.26
C VAL A 92 -10.30 2.24 -5.92
N GLN A 93 -9.87 3.33 -6.56
CA GLN A 93 -10.43 4.67 -6.29
C GLN A 93 -11.94 4.76 -6.56
N SER A 94 -12.45 3.97 -7.51
CA SER A 94 -13.87 3.91 -7.85
C SER A 94 -14.65 2.83 -7.10
N GLY A 95 -14.03 2.14 -6.14
CA GLY A 95 -14.66 1.07 -5.35
C GLY A 95 -14.93 -0.21 -6.13
N GLN A 96 -14.31 -0.40 -7.30
CA GLN A 96 -14.44 -1.59 -8.12
C GLN A 96 -13.36 -2.61 -7.74
N PHE A 97 -13.39 -3.10 -6.50
CA PHE A 97 -12.32 -3.89 -5.88
C PHE A 97 -12.05 -5.21 -6.60
N ASP A 98 -13.09 -5.91 -7.07
CA ASP A 98 -12.90 -7.14 -7.85
C ASP A 98 -12.09 -6.91 -9.13
N LYS A 99 -12.39 -5.81 -9.84
CA LYS A 99 -11.63 -5.45 -11.06
C LYS A 99 -10.20 -5.02 -10.75
N ALA A 100 -10.00 -4.32 -9.63
CA ALA A 100 -8.66 -3.95 -9.20
C ALA A 100 -7.82 -5.21 -8.94
N ARG A 101 -8.38 -6.18 -8.19
CA ARG A 101 -7.75 -7.45 -7.88
C ARG A 101 -7.41 -8.25 -9.14
N GLU A 102 -8.34 -8.32 -10.10
CA GLU A 102 -8.12 -8.96 -11.39
C GLU A 102 -6.93 -8.33 -12.14
N ARG A 103 -6.86 -6.99 -12.18
CA ARG A 103 -5.76 -6.26 -12.83
C ARG A 103 -4.41 -6.50 -12.16
N PHE A 104 -4.35 -6.44 -10.84
CA PHE A 104 -3.10 -6.71 -10.11
C PHE A 104 -2.65 -8.17 -10.30
N ASN A 105 -3.57 -9.13 -10.30
CA ASN A 105 -3.24 -10.52 -10.61
C ASN A 105 -2.73 -10.67 -12.04
N GLN A 106 -3.34 -10.01 -13.04
CA GLN A 106 -2.86 -10.00 -14.42
C GLN A 106 -1.40 -9.53 -14.51
N VAL A 107 -1.02 -8.51 -13.73
CA VAL A 107 0.37 -8.04 -13.69
C VAL A 107 1.27 -9.09 -13.06
N LEU A 108 0.87 -9.71 -11.95
CA LEU A 108 1.66 -10.74 -11.25
C LEU A 108 1.82 -12.02 -12.07
N ASP A 109 0.82 -12.39 -12.87
CA ASP A 109 0.90 -13.52 -13.78
C ASP A 109 1.93 -13.29 -14.89
N ALA A 110 2.05 -12.05 -15.37
CA ALA A 110 2.98 -11.67 -16.42
C ALA A 110 4.39 -11.30 -15.90
N ALA A 111 4.47 -10.73 -14.71
CA ALA A 111 5.69 -10.27 -14.06
C ALA A 111 5.63 -10.61 -12.55
N PRO A 112 5.98 -11.87 -12.17
CA PRO A 112 5.89 -12.33 -10.77
C PRO A 112 6.85 -11.63 -9.81
N ASP A 113 7.81 -10.90 -10.29
CA ASP A 113 8.78 -10.10 -9.52
C ASP A 113 8.34 -8.65 -9.32
N ARG A 114 7.15 -8.27 -9.79
CA ARG A 114 6.64 -6.90 -9.70
C ARG A 114 6.15 -6.59 -8.29
N VAL A 115 7.02 -6.04 -7.45
CA VAL A 115 6.76 -5.73 -6.03
C VAL A 115 5.56 -4.80 -5.87
N GLU A 116 5.42 -3.80 -6.75
CA GLU A 116 4.30 -2.85 -6.70
C GLU A 116 2.93 -3.52 -6.86
N ALA A 117 2.85 -4.61 -7.62
CA ALA A 117 1.59 -5.32 -7.80
C ALA A 117 1.20 -6.13 -6.54
N TYR A 118 2.18 -6.75 -5.85
CA TYR A 118 1.94 -7.34 -4.52
C TYR A 118 1.48 -6.29 -3.52
N TRP A 119 2.14 -5.14 -3.52
CA TRP A 119 1.81 -4.01 -2.64
C TRP A 119 0.36 -3.55 -2.83
N GLU A 120 -0.02 -3.22 -4.07
CA GLU A 120 -1.37 -2.72 -4.38
C GLU A 120 -2.44 -3.76 -4.03
N ARG A 121 -2.16 -5.05 -4.26
CA ARG A 121 -3.07 -6.14 -3.89
C ARG A 121 -3.18 -6.29 -2.38
N ALA A 122 -2.06 -6.25 -1.65
CA ALA A 122 -2.07 -6.33 -0.19
C ALA A 122 -2.79 -5.14 0.45
N MET A 123 -2.61 -3.92 -0.08
CA MET A 123 -3.34 -2.74 0.36
C MET A 123 -4.85 -2.88 0.12
N LEU A 124 -5.24 -3.44 -1.03
CA LEU A 124 -6.64 -3.74 -1.34
C LEU A 124 -7.23 -4.77 -0.37
N ASP A 125 -6.49 -5.87 -0.11
CA ASP A 125 -6.91 -6.90 0.84
C ASP A 125 -7.10 -6.32 2.25
N MET A 126 -6.19 -5.45 2.67
CA MET A 126 -6.31 -4.75 3.96
C MET A 126 -7.53 -3.81 4.00
N GLU A 127 -7.82 -3.09 2.91
CA GLU A 127 -8.98 -2.17 2.82
C GLU A 127 -10.31 -2.95 2.89
N GLU A 128 -10.37 -4.13 2.29
CA GLU A 128 -11.54 -5.02 2.33
C GLU A 128 -11.63 -5.84 3.64
N GLY A 129 -10.62 -5.80 4.49
CA GLY A 129 -10.57 -6.53 5.76
C GLY A 129 -10.09 -7.97 5.63
N PHE A 130 -9.54 -8.37 4.50
CA PHE A 130 -8.89 -9.67 4.30
C PHE A 130 -7.46 -9.63 4.87
N LEU A 131 -7.37 -9.52 6.22
CA LEU A 131 -6.13 -9.19 6.90
C LEU A 131 -5.05 -10.26 6.77
N GLU A 132 -5.43 -11.53 6.76
CA GLU A 132 -4.50 -12.64 6.54
C GLU A 132 -3.86 -12.56 5.15
N GLN A 133 -4.66 -12.32 4.10
CA GLN A 133 -4.18 -12.17 2.73
C GLN A 133 -3.30 -10.92 2.58
N ALA A 134 -3.66 -9.84 3.27
CA ALA A 134 -2.84 -8.63 3.30
C ALA A 134 -1.46 -8.90 3.92
N VAL A 135 -1.40 -9.64 5.04
CA VAL A 135 -0.13 -10.05 5.67
C VAL A 135 0.74 -10.84 4.70
N GLU A 136 0.15 -11.86 4.04
CA GLU A 136 0.87 -12.65 3.02
C GLU A 136 1.38 -11.78 1.87
N GLY A 137 0.57 -10.85 1.38
CA GLY A 137 0.95 -9.93 0.32
C GLY A 137 2.10 -9.00 0.73
N PHE A 138 2.08 -8.46 1.95
CA PHE A 138 3.20 -7.66 2.47
C PHE A 138 4.47 -8.49 2.68
N ASP A 139 4.36 -9.77 3.08
CA ASP A 139 5.51 -10.67 3.15
C ASP A 139 6.15 -10.90 1.78
N LEU A 140 5.34 -11.03 0.73
CA LEU A 140 5.83 -11.12 -0.64
C LEU A 140 6.55 -9.84 -1.07
N CYS A 141 6.04 -8.66 -0.71
CA CYS A 141 6.73 -7.39 -0.97
C CYS A 141 8.11 -7.35 -0.30
N ILE A 142 8.17 -7.70 0.99
CA ILE A 142 9.42 -7.69 1.77
C ILE A 142 10.42 -8.72 1.21
N SER A 143 9.93 -9.88 0.77
CA SER A 143 10.76 -10.96 0.23
C SER A 143 11.32 -10.63 -1.16
N ALA A 144 10.54 -9.91 -1.97
CA ALA A 144 10.94 -9.49 -3.31
C ALA A 144 11.91 -8.29 -3.27
N ASP A 145 11.71 -7.38 -2.32
CA ASP A 145 12.59 -6.23 -2.09
C ASP A 145 12.66 -5.90 -0.60
N GLU A 146 13.80 -6.20 0.03
CA GLU A 146 14.04 -5.90 1.44
C GLU A 146 14.00 -4.39 1.74
N GLN A 147 14.20 -3.54 0.73
CA GLN A 147 14.12 -2.08 0.85
C GLN A 147 12.67 -1.58 0.83
N TYR A 148 11.70 -2.46 0.56
CA TYR A 148 10.27 -2.14 0.60
C TYR A 148 9.78 -2.05 2.06
N VAL A 149 10.43 -1.18 2.81
CA VAL A 149 10.32 -1.09 4.28
C VAL A 149 8.88 -0.87 4.78
N ASN A 150 8.06 -0.17 4.00
CA ASN A 150 6.66 0.09 4.37
C ASN A 150 5.82 -1.20 4.48
N GLY A 151 6.22 -2.28 3.80
CA GLY A 151 5.58 -3.59 3.95
C GLY A 151 5.53 -4.06 5.39
N ARG A 152 6.63 -3.89 6.15
CA ARG A 152 6.69 -4.24 7.59
C ARG A 152 5.69 -3.44 8.43
N PHE A 153 5.58 -2.14 8.16
CA PHE A 153 4.65 -1.28 8.88
C PHE A 153 3.20 -1.72 8.66
N PHE A 154 2.79 -1.92 7.40
CA PHE A 154 1.41 -2.31 7.10
C PHE A 154 1.11 -3.74 7.52
N LYS A 155 2.07 -4.66 7.42
CA LYS A 155 1.98 -5.99 8.00
C LYS A 155 1.73 -5.92 9.51
N ALA A 156 2.50 -5.10 10.25
CA ALA A 156 2.29 -4.88 11.68
C ALA A 156 0.87 -4.36 11.98
N ARG A 157 0.36 -3.46 11.15
CA ARG A 157 -1.02 -2.94 11.28
C ARG A 157 -2.08 -4.02 11.10
N CYS A 158 -1.90 -4.91 10.14
CA CYS A 158 -2.80 -6.05 9.94
C CYS A 158 -2.75 -7.01 11.13
N LEU A 159 -1.54 -7.38 11.58
CA LEU A 159 -1.33 -8.25 12.74
C LEU A 159 -1.95 -7.65 14.02
N GLU A 160 -1.80 -6.35 14.25
CA GLU A 160 -2.43 -5.64 15.34
C GLU A 160 -3.97 -5.74 15.27
N ALA A 161 -4.54 -5.51 14.09
CA ALA A 161 -5.99 -5.60 13.88
C ALA A 161 -6.53 -7.04 14.08
N MET A 162 -5.71 -8.05 13.81
CA MET A 162 -6.00 -9.47 14.08
C MET A 162 -5.77 -9.86 15.55
N GLY A 163 -5.30 -8.94 16.39
CA GLY A 163 -4.98 -9.21 17.81
C GLY A 163 -3.68 -10.00 18.01
N GLN A 164 -2.87 -10.16 16.98
CA GLN A 164 -1.57 -10.86 17.03
C GLN A 164 -0.47 -9.93 17.54
N ILE A 165 -0.60 -9.50 18.81
CA ILE A 165 0.16 -8.41 19.41
C ILE A 165 1.66 -8.66 19.37
N ASP A 166 2.13 -9.88 19.71
CA ASP A 166 3.56 -10.20 19.71
C ASP A 166 4.18 -10.06 18.34
N GLN A 167 3.47 -10.52 17.30
CA GLN A 167 3.93 -10.45 15.92
C GLN A 167 3.92 -8.99 15.43
N ALA A 168 2.87 -8.23 15.75
CA ALA A 168 2.77 -6.81 15.41
C ALA A 168 3.93 -6.02 16.04
N LEU A 169 4.24 -6.25 17.32
CA LEU A 169 5.37 -5.62 18.02
C LEU A 169 6.71 -5.93 17.33
N ASN A 170 6.92 -7.18 16.91
CA ASN A 170 8.14 -7.58 16.21
C ASN A 170 8.29 -6.84 14.88
N GLU A 171 7.22 -6.72 14.09
CA GLU A 171 7.27 -6.00 12.81
C GLU A 171 7.45 -4.49 13.00
N TYR A 172 6.77 -3.85 13.97
CA TYR A 172 6.99 -2.44 14.29
C TYR A 172 8.42 -2.15 14.75
N LYS A 173 8.98 -3.00 15.63
CA LYS A 173 10.38 -2.87 16.10
C LYS A 173 11.38 -3.06 14.95
N SER A 174 11.08 -3.96 14.00
CA SER A 174 11.91 -4.19 12.81
C SER A 174 11.81 -3.02 11.82
N TYR A 175 10.65 -2.36 11.73
CA TYR A 175 10.46 -1.18 10.89
C TYR A 175 11.11 0.08 11.44
N LEU A 176 11.15 0.26 12.77
CA LEU A 176 11.56 1.49 13.43
C LEU A 176 12.92 2.04 12.96
N PRO A 177 14.00 1.23 12.85
CA PRO A 177 15.30 1.72 12.37
C PRO A 177 15.31 2.08 10.89
N LEU A 178 14.28 1.68 10.12
CA LEU A 178 14.14 1.90 8.69
C LEU A 178 13.16 3.06 8.38
N ALA A 179 12.55 3.65 9.41
CA ALA A 179 11.58 4.72 9.25
C ALA A 179 12.19 5.93 8.53
N PRO A 180 11.49 6.54 7.55
CA PRO A 180 12.05 7.55 6.66
C PRO A 180 12.37 8.88 7.36
N ASP A 181 11.72 9.17 8.47
CA ASP A 181 11.92 10.40 9.24
C ASP A 181 11.51 10.27 10.71
N THR A 182 11.89 11.29 11.49
CA THR A 182 11.63 11.32 12.95
C THR A 182 10.13 11.34 13.31
N ALA A 183 9.28 11.91 12.46
CA ALA A 183 7.84 11.97 12.76
C ALA A 183 7.21 10.58 12.62
N VAL A 184 7.60 9.83 11.59
CA VAL A 184 7.20 8.42 11.41
C VAL A 184 7.74 7.57 12.55
N SER A 185 9.04 7.72 12.92
CA SER A 185 9.64 6.98 14.04
C SER A 185 8.86 7.18 15.32
N LYS A 186 8.55 8.44 15.71
CA LYS A 186 7.77 8.74 16.92
C LYS A 186 6.36 8.13 16.87
N SER A 187 5.73 8.11 15.70
CA SER A 187 4.41 7.48 15.55
C SER A 187 4.49 5.98 15.79
N VAL A 188 5.52 5.32 15.28
CA VAL A 188 5.74 3.88 15.46
C VAL A 188 6.10 3.56 16.90
N GLU A 189 6.95 4.36 17.55
CA GLU A 189 7.24 4.25 18.99
C GLU A 189 5.95 4.30 19.82
N GLY A 190 5.04 5.22 19.50
CA GLY A 190 3.74 5.31 20.16
C GLY A 190 2.86 4.07 19.96
N PHE A 191 2.91 3.41 18.78
CA PHE A 191 2.23 2.13 18.59
C PHE A 191 2.85 1.02 19.45
N ILE A 192 4.18 0.94 19.51
CA ILE A 192 4.91 -0.05 20.31
C ILE A 192 4.55 0.14 21.80
N GLU A 193 4.69 1.34 22.35
CA GLU A 193 4.39 1.63 23.75
C GLU A 193 2.94 1.24 24.12
N ARG A 194 1.98 1.57 23.26
CA ARG A 194 0.58 1.21 23.46
C ARG A 194 0.38 -0.31 23.50
N LEU A 195 0.96 -1.05 22.56
CA LEU A 195 0.81 -2.51 22.48
C LEU A 195 1.50 -3.20 23.66
N GLU A 196 2.68 -2.72 24.09
CA GLU A 196 3.38 -3.22 25.29
C GLU A 196 2.56 -2.99 26.57
N SER A 197 1.87 -1.85 26.66
CA SER A 197 0.98 -1.57 27.79
C SER A 197 -0.24 -2.51 27.84
N VAL A 198 -0.82 -2.85 26.69
CA VAL A 198 -1.92 -3.83 26.59
C VAL A 198 -1.44 -5.22 27.01
N GLN A 199 -0.27 -5.63 26.56
CA GLN A 199 0.31 -6.93 26.89
C GLN A 199 0.60 -7.06 28.38
N SER A 200 1.16 -6.02 29.01
CA SER A 200 1.44 -6.01 30.46
C SER A 200 0.16 -5.96 31.31
N GLY A 201 -0.90 -5.31 30.83
CA GLY A 201 -2.19 -5.20 31.54
C GLY A 201 -3.05 -6.46 31.47
N SER A 202 -2.85 -7.33 30.47
CA SER A 202 -3.59 -8.59 30.30
C SER A 202 -3.00 -9.77 31.11
N GLY A 203 -1.84 -9.58 31.75
CA GLY A 203 -1.13 -10.58 32.55
C GLY A 203 -1.46 -10.59 34.04
N ASN A 204 -2.45 -9.81 34.49
CA ASN A 204 -2.92 -9.72 35.88
C ASN A 204 -4.38 -10.24 36.00
#